data_1465cb7edca60ee83d039348761a7b22
#
_entry.id   1465cb7edca60ee83d039348761a7b22
#
_cell.length_a   1.000
_cell.length_b   1.000
_cell.length_c   1.000
_cell.angle_alpha   90.00
_cell.angle_beta   90.00
_cell.angle_gamma   90.00
#
_symmetry.space_group_name_H-M   'P 1'
#
loop_
_entity.id
_entity.type
_entity.pdbx_description
1 polymer ?
#
loop_
_entity_poly.entity_id
_entity_poly.type
_entity_poly.pdbx_seq_one_letter_code
_entity_poly.pdbx_strand_id
1 'polypeptide(L)'
;MSTYNKFAKYLTMMAVMLAAATACEDVDDDGDIFSVQPDGQIIDPDAPGVDEVSPIPLTCYSARLETPALKDGIFIEHSTFERDDSLVNYMLEYSPEHFLPRWVAFRFDARNRAVTANRKSYDIKPQFPADPDLGSKGLPGDASFNGFQHGHLCASNDRRNSREANDQTFYMSNVMPQSGNFNGTQWVYFESFVQTKGRSESFADTLYVVKGGTLDDVRQNISVAGHTVPVPRYFWMALLRVKGTNYSALGFWVEHRDNYTEIPATEINPMILEHSLSIDQLETLTGINFFPNLPDDVERTVEASFSAAAWGL
;
A
#
# COMPACT_ATOMS: atom_id res chain seq x y z
N MET A 1 -45.67 -29.94 -7.25
CA MET A 1 -44.38 -30.12 -7.93
C MET A 1 -43.62 -28.79 -8.03
N SER A 2 -43.36 -28.11 -6.94
CA SER A 2 -42.67 -26.79 -7.01
C SER A 2 -41.72 -26.48 -5.83
N THR A 3 -41.42 -27.42 -4.96
CA THR A 3 -40.56 -27.22 -3.80
C THR A 3 -39.20 -27.94 -3.90
N TYR A 4 -39.07 -28.88 -4.80
CA TYR A 4 -37.81 -29.65 -4.95
C TYR A 4 -36.72 -28.94 -5.76
N ASN A 5 -37.08 -27.98 -6.63
CA ASN A 5 -36.11 -27.27 -7.48
C ASN A 5 -35.43 -26.05 -6.82
N LYS A 6 -35.91 -25.61 -5.66
CA LYS A 6 -35.24 -24.51 -4.92
C LYS A 6 -34.08 -25.00 -4.02
N PHE A 7 -34.20 -26.22 -3.49
CA PHE A 7 -33.16 -26.81 -2.66
C PHE A 7 -31.91 -27.22 -3.46
N ALA A 8 -32.07 -27.70 -4.68
CA ALA A 8 -30.95 -28.08 -5.54
C ALA A 8 -30.08 -26.89 -5.98
N LYS A 9 -30.69 -25.70 -6.16
CA LYS A 9 -29.92 -24.48 -6.50
C LYS A 9 -29.08 -23.94 -5.33
N TYR A 10 -29.57 -24.10 -4.11
CA TYR A 10 -28.80 -23.67 -2.94
C TYR A 10 -27.67 -24.63 -2.59
N LEU A 11 -27.81 -25.91 -2.85
CA LEU A 11 -26.76 -26.90 -2.61
C LEU A 11 -25.60 -26.75 -3.61
N THR A 12 -25.88 -26.38 -4.87
CA THR A 12 -24.83 -26.14 -5.88
C THR A 12 -24.09 -24.83 -5.63
N MET A 13 -24.76 -23.82 -5.08
CA MET A 13 -24.12 -22.54 -4.73
C MET A 13 -23.27 -22.65 -3.45
N MET A 14 -23.67 -23.51 -2.51
CA MET A 14 -22.88 -23.76 -1.28
C MET A 14 -21.64 -24.60 -1.57
N ALA A 15 -21.69 -25.53 -2.55
CA ALA A 15 -20.51 -26.34 -2.93
C ALA A 15 -19.44 -25.50 -3.67
N VAL A 16 -19.82 -24.46 -4.41
CA VAL A 16 -18.87 -23.56 -5.09
C VAL A 16 -18.25 -22.54 -4.11
N MET A 17 -18.96 -22.14 -3.05
CA MET A 17 -18.37 -21.28 -2.00
C MET A 17 -17.46 -22.06 -1.04
N LEU A 18 -17.64 -23.36 -0.86
CA LEU A 18 -16.75 -24.18 0.00
C LEU A 18 -15.45 -24.57 -0.71
N ALA A 19 -15.41 -24.54 -2.05
CA ALA A 19 -14.18 -24.83 -2.80
C ALA A 19 -13.22 -23.62 -2.90
N ALA A 20 -13.68 -22.40 -2.59
CA ALA A 20 -12.84 -21.20 -2.58
C ALA A 20 -12.22 -20.88 -1.21
N ALA A 21 -12.61 -21.61 -0.16
CA ALA A 21 -12.15 -21.36 1.21
C ALA A 21 -11.07 -22.34 1.70
N THR A 22 -10.61 -23.29 0.86
CA THR A 22 -9.65 -24.32 1.28
C THR A 22 -8.28 -24.25 0.58
N ALA A 23 -7.91 -23.12 0.02
CA ALA A 23 -6.68 -22.99 -0.76
C ALA A 23 -5.64 -22.07 -0.13
N CYS A 24 -5.58 -21.95 1.19
CA CYS A 24 -4.54 -21.10 1.77
C CYS A 24 -3.55 -21.80 2.70
N GLU A 25 -3.78 -23.03 3.12
CA GLU A 25 -2.78 -23.77 3.93
C GLU A 25 -3.07 -25.28 3.85
N ASP A 26 -2.18 -26.05 3.25
CA ASP A 26 -2.09 -27.49 3.55
C ASP A 26 -1.13 -27.64 4.74
N VAL A 27 -1.70 -27.99 5.88
CA VAL A 27 -0.94 -28.35 7.10
C VAL A 27 -0.95 -29.87 7.14
N ASP A 28 0.22 -30.50 7.27
CA ASP A 28 0.30 -31.93 7.51
C ASP A 28 -0.12 -32.28 8.96
N ASP A 29 -0.29 -33.58 9.24
CA ASP A 29 -0.68 -34.08 10.57
C ASP A 29 0.34 -33.72 11.69
N ASP A 30 1.53 -33.21 11.34
CA ASP A 30 2.59 -32.82 12.28
C ASP A 30 2.65 -31.28 12.47
N GLY A 31 1.86 -30.49 11.74
CA GLY A 31 1.73 -29.05 11.93
C GLY A 31 2.71 -28.19 11.13
N ASP A 32 3.41 -28.77 10.15
CA ASP A 32 4.34 -28.02 9.29
C ASP A 32 3.63 -27.33 8.11
N ILE A 33 4.09 -26.12 7.77
CA ILE A 33 3.53 -25.30 6.69
C ILE A 33 4.37 -25.49 5.42
N PHE A 34 3.74 -25.95 4.33
CA PHE A 34 4.39 -26.07 3.03
C PHE A 34 3.97 -24.94 2.07
N SER A 35 4.93 -24.41 1.33
CA SER A 35 4.67 -23.50 0.21
C SER A 35 4.67 -24.28 -1.11
N VAL A 36 3.68 -24.02 -1.98
CA VAL A 36 3.54 -24.68 -3.30
C VAL A 36 3.84 -23.68 -4.41
N GLN A 37 4.73 -24.04 -5.34
CA GLN A 37 5.03 -23.28 -6.54
C GLN A 37 3.90 -23.40 -7.58
N PRO A 38 3.80 -22.47 -8.55
CA PRO A 38 2.74 -22.49 -9.59
C PRO A 38 2.72 -23.75 -10.46
N ASP A 39 3.81 -24.52 -10.49
CA ASP A 39 3.95 -25.79 -11.19
C ASP A 39 3.60 -27.03 -10.34
N GLY A 40 3.14 -26.83 -9.10
CA GLY A 40 2.74 -27.90 -8.19
C GLY A 40 3.90 -28.59 -7.45
N GLN A 41 5.12 -28.03 -7.47
CA GLN A 41 6.22 -28.55 -6.65
C GLN A 41 6.11 -28.07 -5.20
N ILE A 42 6.24 -29.00 -4.27
CA ILE A 42 6.29 -28.73 -2.81
C ILE A 42 7.74 -28.35 -2.46
N ILE A 43 7.93 -27.20 -1.81
CA ILE A 43 9.24 -26.77 -1.31
C ILE A 43 9.31 -27.14 0.19
N ASP A 44 10.32 -27.93 0.53
CA ASP A 44 10.72 -28.20 1.89
C ASP A 44 11.47 -26.98 2.46
N PRO A 45 10.94 -26.29 3.50
CA PRO A 45 11.56 -25.10 4.06
C PRO A 45 12.91 -25.39 4.75
N ASP A 46 13.21 -26.64 5.07
CA ASP A 46 14.46 -27.04 5.71
C ASP A 46 15.53 -27.57 4.75
N ALA A 47 15.28 -27.50 3.43
CA ALA A 47 16.29 -27.93 2.44
C ALA A 47 17.50 -26.98 2.45
N PRO A 48 18.73 -27.48 2.65
CA PRO A 48 19.92 -26.64 2.72
C PRO A 48 20.19 -25.99 1.35
N GLY A 49 20.07 -24.66 1.25
CA GLY A 49 20.40 -23.87 0.08
C GLY A 49 19.36 -22.84 -0.34
N VAL A 50 18.29 -22.63 0.41
CA VAL A 50 17.33 -21.55 0.18
C VAL A 50 17.68 -20.41 1.12
N ASP A 51 18.45 -19.43 0.63
CA ASP A 51 18.62 -18.16 1.35
C ASP A 51 17.27 -17.49 1.49
N GLU A 52 16.90 -17.26 2.74
CA GLU A 52 15.67 -16.73 3.29
C GLU A 52 15.09 -15.51 2.54
N VAL A 53 14.28 -15.75 1.54
CA VAL A 53 13.12 -14.93 1.27
C VAL A 53 11.99 -15.90 0.98
N SER A 54 11.23 -16.26 2.00
CA SER A 54 10.01 -17.04 1.78
C SER A 54 9.09 -16.26 0.83
N PRO A 55 8.87 -16.72 -0.41
CA PRO A 55 7.85 -16.10 -1.23
C PRO A 55 6.52 -16.32 -0.52
N ILE A 56 5.82 -15.23 -0.20
CA ILE A 56 4.46 -15.31 0.29
C ILE A 56 3.67 -16.13 -0.73
N PRO A 57 2.88 -17.14 -0.33
CA PRO A 57 2.18 -17.99 -1.28
C PRO A 57 1.32 -17.18 -2.25
N LEU A 58 1.48 -17.38 -3.54
CA LEU A 58 0.76 -16.69 -4.62
C LEU A 58 -0.77 -16.71 -4.43
N THR A 59 -1.31 -17.75 -3.79
CA THR A 59 -2.73 -17.87 -3.46
C THR A 59 -3.24 -16.84 -2.46
N CYS A 60 -2.38 -16.28 -1.60
CA CYS A 60 -2.72 -15.18 -0.71
C CYS A 60 -2.58 -13.81 -1.38
N TYR A 61 -1.79 -13.69 -2.45
CA TYR A 61 -1.61 -12.46 -3.21
C TYR A 61 -2.80 -12.09 -4.10
N SER A 62 -3.56 -13.06 -4.61
CA SER A 62 -4.70 -12.79 -5.51
C SER A 62 -5.79 -11.89 -4.90
N ALA A 63 -5.84 -11.81 -3.56
CA ALA A 63 -6.72 -10.88 -2.85
C ALA A 63 -6.06 -9.53 -2.51
N ARG A 64 -4.76 -9.35 -2.80
CA ARG A 64 -3.97 -8.17 -2.43
C ARG A 64 -3.48 -7.46 -3.67
N LEU A 65 -4.42 -6.89 -4.40
CA LEU A 65 -4.14 -6.18 -5.65
C LEU A 65 -3.25 -4.93 -5.43
N GLU A 66 -3.14 -4.44 -4.19
CA GLU A 66 -2.28 -3.31 -3.83
C GLU A 66 -0.80 -3.65 -3.73
N THR A 67 -0.41 -4.93 -3.70
CA THR A 67 0.99 -5.32 -3.48
C THR A 67 1.76 -5.26 -4.79
N PRO A 68 2.74 -4.36 -4.96
CA PRO A 68 3.64 -4.37 -6.10
C PRO A 68 4.56 -5.59 -6.11
N ALA A 69 5.17 -5.86 -7.26
CA ALA A 69 6.26 -6.82 -7.34
C ALA A 69 7.39 -6.44 -6.37
N LEU A 70 7.84 -7.41 -5.57
CA LEU A 70 8.98 -7.23 -4.67
C LEU A 70 10.28 -7.18 -5.47
N LYS A 71 11.25 -6.40 -4.98
CA LYS A 71 12.56 -6.30 -5.61
C LYS A 71 13.61 -7.05 -4.78
N ASP A 72 14.11 -6.44 -3.73
CA ASP A 72 15.20 -6.95 -2.91
C ASP A 72 15.15 -6.42 -1.46
N GLY A 73 14.03 -5.80 -1.10
CA GLY A 73 13.80 -5.20 0.20
C GLY A 73 13.23 -6.20 1.22
N ILE A 74 13.01 -5.70 2.43
CA ILE A 74 12.34 -6.44 3.50
C ILE A 74 10.84 -6.17 3.37
N PHE A 75 10.05 -7.21 3.09
CA PHE A 75 8.60 -7.10 3.09
C PHE A 75 8.08 -7.09 4.53
N ILE A 76 7.17 -6.17 4.83
CA ILE A 76 6.51 -6.05 6.13
C ILE A 76 5.02 -5.83 5.89
N GLU A 77 4.20 -6.51 6.69
CA GLU A 77 2.77 -6.34 6.74
C GLU A 77 2.33 -5.99 8.16
N HIS A 78 1.80 -4.79 8.33
CA HIS A 78 1.17 -4.39 9.57
C HIS A 78 -0.31 -4.70 9.54
N SER A 79 -0.78 -5.43 10.53
CA SER A 79 -2.18 -5.79 10.72
C SER A 79 -2.71 -5.28 12.05
N THR A 80 -4.02 -5.10 12.12
CA THR A 80 -4.76 -4.83 13.36
C THR A 80 -5.74 -5.95 13.63
N PHE A 81 -6.09 -6.14 14.89
CA PHE A 81 -7.04 -7.17 15.29
C PHE A 81 -8.37 -6.54 15.69
N GLU A 82 -9.44 -6.90 15.00
CA GLU A 82 -10.79 -6.50 15.32
C GLU A 82 -11.65 -7.76 15.54
N ARG A 83 -12.12 -7.98 16.77
CA ARG A 83 -13.06 -9.07 17.12
C ARG A 83 -12.61 -10.45 16.64
N ASP A 84 -11.39 -10.85 16.94
CA ASP A 84 -10.80 -12.13 16.56
C ASP A 84 -10.51 -12.30 15.04
N ASP A 85 -10.56 -11.21 14.26
CA ASP A 85 -10.22 -11.20 12.85
C ASP A 85 -9.07 -10.23 12.57
N SER A 86 -8.10 -10.66 11.77
CA SER A 86 -6.98 -9.84 11.35
C SER A 86 -7.38 -8.96 10.17
N LEU A 87 -7.03 -7.68 10.24
CA LEU A 87 -7.23 -6.72 9.17
C LEU A 87 -5.89 -6.10 8.78
N VAL A 88 -5.45 -6.33 7.55
CA VAL A 88 -4.24 -5.69 7.03
C VAL A 88 -4.44 -4.17 7.04
N ASN A 89 -3.57 -3.48 7.75
CA ASN A 89 -3.56 -2.03 7.86
C ASN A 89 -2.83 -1.40 6.69
N TYR A 90 -1.58 -1.75 6.50
CA TYR A 90 -0.76 -1.45 5.32
C TYR A 90 0.41 -2.42 5.24
N MET A 91 1.05 -2.48 4.08
CA MET A 91 2.25 -3.25 3.84
C MET A 91 3.31 -2.39 3.17
N LEU A 92 4.56 -2.81 3.22
CA LEU A 92 5.66 -2.07 2.63
C LEU A 92 6.81 -2.99 2.21
N GLU A 93 7.61 -2.53 1.26
CA GLU A 93 8.93 -3.06 1.01
C GLU A 93 9.96 -2.04 1.52
N TYR A 94 10.73 -2.42 2.53
CA TYR A 94 11.75 -1.57 3.13
C TYR A 94 13.12 -1.83 2.49
N SER A 95 13.80 -0.77 2.08
CA SER A 95 15.19 -0.83 1.61
C SER A 95 16.17 -0.64 2.77
N PRO A 96 16.86 -1.69 3.23
CA PRO A 96 17.85 -1.55 4.30
C PRO A 96 19.07 -0.75 3.88
N GLU A 97 19.36 -0.66 2.59
CA GLU A 97 20.44 0.17 2.04
C GLU A 97 20.17 1.67 2.19
N HIS A 98 18.91 2.07 1.96
CA HIS A 98 18.50 3.47 1.99
C HIS A 98 17.88 3.90 3.33
N PHE A 99 17.57 2.93 4.22
CA PHE A 99 16.84 3.15 5.47
C PHE A 99 15.47 3.82 5.28
N LEU A 100 14.81 3.54 4.16
CA LEU A 100 13.51 4.05 3.78
C LEU A 100 12.65 2.95 3.14
N PRO A 101 11.32 3.07 3.17
CA PRO A 101 10.45 2.20 2.41
C PRO A 101 10.64 2.47 0.91
N ARG A 102 10.68 1.40 0.10
CA ARG A 102 10.64 1.51 -1.36
C ARG A 102 9.25 1.92 -1.82
N TRP A 103 8.25 1.33 -1.19
CA TRP A 103 6.84 1.66 -1.32
C TRP A 103 6.08 1.29 -0.05
N VAL A 104 4.92 1.90 0.14
CA VAL A 104 3.91 1.54 1.14
C VAL A 104 2.58 1.37 0.42
N ALA A 105 1.91 0.24 0.65
CA ALA A 105 0.67 -0.14 -0.01
C ALA A 105 -0.46 -0.37 1.00
N PHE A 106 -1.66 0.06 0.65
CA PHE A 106 -2.84 -0.09 1.46
C PHE A 106 -4.12 0.04 0.62
N ARG A 107 -5.27 -0.22 1.22
CA ARG A 107 -6.55 -0.07 0.55
C ARG A 107 -7.60 0.61 1.43
N PHE A 108 -8.58 1.23 0.78
CA PHE A 108 -9.84 1.62 1.39
C PHE A 108 -10.93 0.67 0.91
N ASP A 109 -11.60 0.01 1.85
CA ASP A 109 -12.73 -0.87 1.63
C ASP A 109 -13.79 -0.70 2.72
N ALA A 110 -14.86 -1.50 2.71
CA ALA A 110 -15.94 -1.40 3.69
C ALA A 110 -15.48 -1.58 5.15
N ARG A 111 -14.34 -2.29 5.37
CA ARG A 111 -13.84 -2.60 6.73
C ARG A 111 -13.05 -1.43 7.35
N ASN A 112 -12.37 -0.61 6.52
CA ASN A 112 -11.38 0.35 7.02
C ASN A 112 -11.60 1.81 6.59
N ARG A 113 -12.58 2.10 5.70
CA ARG A 113 -12.84 3.48 5.24
C ARG A 113 -13.46 4.41 6.29
N ALA A 114 -14.06 3.85 7.36
CA ALA A 114 -14.70 4.62 8.41
C ALA A 114 -13.69 5.47 9.21
N VAL A 115 -14.17 6.59 9.74
CA VAL A 115 -13.38 7.47 10.61
C VAL A 115 -13.95 7.37 12.01
N THR A 116 -13.36 6.53 12.86
CA THR A 116 -13.80 6.25 14.23
C THR A 116 -12.76 6.64 15.27
N ALA A 117 -11.49 6.83 14.88
CA ALA A 117 -10.41 7.20 15.76
C ALA A 117 -9.84 8.59 15.43
N ASN A 118 -9.30 9.26 16.42
CA ASN A 118 -8.54 10.48 16.23
C ASN A 118 -7.08 10.18 15.86
N ARG A 119 -6.42 11.15 15.23
CA ARG A 119 -4.98 11.11 15.01
C ARG A 119 -4.23 10.93 16.34
N LYS A 120 -3.12 10.19 16.33
CA LYS A 120 -2.19 10.09 17.47
C LYS A 120 -1.81 11.48 17.97
N SER A 121 -1.93 11.70 19.28
CA SER A 121 -1.56 12.98 19.90
C SER A 121 -0.05 13.24 19.76
N TYR A 122 0.31 14.51 19.58
CA TYR A 122 1.71 14.94 19.56
C TYR A 122 2.41 14.81 20.92
N ASP A 123 1.65 14.67 22.00
CA ASP A 123 2.19 14.49 23.35
C ASP A 123 2.69 13.07 23.62
N ILE A 124 2.27 12.09 22.79
CA ILE A 124 2.70 10.69 22.91
C ILE A 124 4.11 10.55 22.33
N LYS A 125 5.04 10.07 23.14
CA LYS A 125 6.44 9.85 22.74
C LYS A 125 6.83 8.37 22.86
N PRO A 126 7.65 7.85 21.92
CA PRO A 126 8.10 8.54 20.70
C PRO A 126 6.92 8.88 19.78
N GLN A 127 6.99 10.05 19.11
CA GLN A 127 5.97 10.43 18.14
C GLN A 127 6.01 9.48 16.93
N PHE A 128 7.22 9.20 16.45
CA PHE A 128 7.52 8.25 15.40
C PHE A 128 8.33 7.09 15.97
N PRO A 129 7.70 6.03 16.49
CA PRO A 129 8.44 4.88 17.02
C PRO A 129 9.22 4.16 15.92
N ALA A 130 10.31 3.49 16.31
CA ALA A 130 10.95 2.49 15.45
C ALA A 130 9.93 1.42 15.06
N ASP A 131 10.06 0.89 13.85
CA ASP A 131 9.23 -0.23 13.43
C ASP A 131 9.69 -1.51 14.16
N PRO A 132 8.79 -2.18 14.90
CA PRO A 132 9.16 -3.39 15.65
C PRO A 132 9.61 -4.55 14.74
N ASP A 133 9.11 -4.61 13.50
CA ASP A 133 9.40 -5.69 12.56
C ASP A 133 10.75 -5.52 11.84
N LEU A 134 11.35 -4.35 11.91
CA LEU A 134 12.68 -4.08 11.35
C LEU A 134 13.82 -4.29 12.35
N GLY A 135 13.57 -4.15 13.64
CA GLY A 135 14.62 -4.20 14.66
C GLY A 135 15.79 -3.25 14.35
N SER A 136 17.02 -3.76 14.33
CA SER A 136 18.22 -2.97 14.04
C SER A 136 18.41 -2.62 12.55
N LYS A 137 17.58 -3.13 11.64
CA LYS A 137 17.62 -2.83 10.20
C LYS A 137 16.88 -1.54 9.86
N GLY A 138 16.03 -1.05 10.77
CA GLY A 138 15.28 0.20 10.61
C GLY A 138 15.92 1.38 11.31
N LEU A 139 15.39 2.58 11.07
CA LEU A 139 15.76 3.78 11.80
C LEU A 139 15.22 3.74 13.24
N PRO A 140 15.97 4.28 14.22
CA PRO A 140 15.49 4.40 15.58
C PRO A 140 14.29 5.37 15.68
N GLY A 141 13.48 5.22 16.72
CA GLY A 141 12.33 6.09 16.93
C GLY A 141 12.71 7.56 17.07
N ASP A 142 11.86 8.43 16.55
CA ASP A 142 12.05 9.88 16.49
C ASP A 142 13.40 10.32 15.87
N ALA A 143 13.99 9.49 14.98
CA ALA A 143 15.22 9.85 14.27
C ALA A 143 14.99 11.11 13.42
N SER A 144 15.81 12.13 13.61
CA SER A 144 15.68 13.42 12.92
C SER A 144 16.08 13.33 11.45
N PHE A 145 15.24 13.82 10.56
CA PHE A 145 15.56 14.02 9.14
C PHE A 145 16.25 15.37 8.84
N ASN A 146 16.95 15.95 9.81
CA ASN A 146 17.83 17.10 9.62
C ASN A 146 17.21 18.26 8.82
N GLY A 147 16.09 18.78 9.30
CA GLY A 147 15.37 19.91 8.69
C GLY A 147 14.20 19.49 7.76
N PHE A 148 14.10 18.21 7.41
CA PHE A 148 12.91 17.67 6.76
C PHE A 148 11.91 17.13 7.79
N GLN A 149 10.64 17.13 7.42
CA GLN A 149 9.57 16.54 8.20
C GLN A 149 9.49 15.02 7.95
N HIS A 150 8.91 14.30 8.89
CA HIS A 150 8.50 12.90 8.72
C HIS A 150 7.24 12.84 7.84
N GLY A 151 7.45 12.81 6.52
CA GLY A 151 6.37 12.73 5.55
C GLY A 151 5.85 11.31 5.47
N HIS A 152 4.60 11.11 5.85
CA HIS A 152 3.94 9.80 5.80
C HIS A 152 3.72 9.34 4.35
N LEU A 153 3.85 8.03 4.10
CA LEU A 153 3.35 7.40 2.88
C LEU A 153 1.90 6.93 3.09
N CYS A 154 1.64 6.00 4.00
CA CYS A 154 0.29 5.78 4.48
C CYS A 154 -0.02 6.86 5.52
N ALA A 155 -0.78 7.90 5.13
CA ALA A 155 -1.02 9.04 5.98
C ALA A 155 -1.84 8.66 7.23
N SER A 156 -1.59 9.35 8.35
CA SER A 156 -2.40 9.15 9.56
C SER A 156 -3.91 9.29 9.28
N ASN A 157 -4.28 10.20 8.37
CA ASN A 157 -5.68 10.35 7.99
C ASN A 157 -6.19 9.22 7.07
N ASP A 158 -5.32 8.40 6.47
CA ASP A 158 -5.73 7.22 5.70
C ASP A 158 -6.23 6.09 6.61
N ARG A 159 -5.74 6.04 7.85
CA ARG A 159 -5.98 4.97 8.84
C ARG A 159 -6.58 5.51 10.13
N ARG A 160 -7.87 5.84 10.06
CA ARG A 160 -8.66 6.33 11.21
C ARG A 160 -9.81 5.41 11.57
N ASN A 161 -9.80 4.18 11.08
CA ASN A 161 -10.79 3.15 11.41
C ASN A 161 -10.60 2.57 12.82
N SER A 162 -9.37 2.61 13.36
CA SER A 162 -9.11 2.27 14.76
C SER A 162 -7.93 3.07 15.31
N ARG A 163 -7.76 3.04 16.63
CA ARG A 163 -6.61 3.67 17.29
C ARG A 163 -5.32 2.97 16.91
N GLU A 164 -5.31 1.65 16.94
CA GLU A 164 -4.17 0.83 16.59
C GLU A 164 -3.73 1.07 15.13
N ALA A 165 -4.70 1.05 14.19
CA ALA A 165 -4.42 1.33 12.79
C ALA A 165 -3.78 2.71 12.60
N ASN A 166 -4.26 3.73 13.32
CA ASN A 166 -3.68 5.06 13.28
C ASN A 166 -2.28 5.12 13.88
N ASP A 167 -2.06 4.49 15.04
CA ASP A 167 -0.76 4.52 15.72
C ASP A 167 0.34 3.84 14.89
N GLN A 168 0.05 2.75 14.17
CA GLN A 168 0.98 2.08 13.27
C GLN A 168 1.45 2.98 12.11
N THR A 169 0.64 3.97 11.65
CA THR A 169 1.08 4.88 10.58
C THR A 169 2.26 5.74 10.97
N PHE A 170 2.58 5.86 12.26
CA PHE A 170 3.71 6.64 12.76
C PHE A 170 5.02 5.86 12.86
N TYR A 171 5.09 4.60 12.46
CA TYR A 171 6.35 3.88 12.39
C TYR A 171 7.34 4.56 11.45
N MET A 172 8.63 4.58 11.85
CA MET A 172 9.71 5.16 11.04
C MET A 172 9.84 4.51 9.66
N SER A 173 9.35 3.29 9.48
CA SER A 173 9.29 2.58 8.20
C SER A 173 8.23 3.12 7.22
N ASN A 174 7.28 3.91 7.71
CA ASN A 174 6.20 4.50 6.90
C ASN A 174 6.44 5.97 6.55
N VAL A 175 7.60 6.51 6.86
CA VAL A 175 7.89 7.94 6.63
C VAL A 175 9.14 8.14 5.79
N MET A 176 9.14 9.23 5.02
CA MET A 176 10.29 9.70 4.25
C MET A 176 10.58 11.17 4.56
N PRO A 177 11.83 11.64 4.36
CA PRO A 177 12.15 13.06 4.52
C PRO A 177 11.40 13.90 3.47
N GLN A 178 10.50 14.76 3.92
CA GLN A 178 9.76 15.72 3.10
C GLN A 178 10.00 17.14 3.60
N SER A 179 10.15 18.10 2.68
CA SER A 179 10.19 19.50 3.10
C SER A 179 8.85 19.92 3.69
N GLY A 180 8.85 20.83 4.65
CA GLY A 180 7.62 21.29 5.28
C GLY A 180 6.64 21.94 4.30
N ASN A 181 7.17 22.64 3.28
CA ASN A 181 6.37 23.23 2.22
C ASN A 181 5.70 22.16 1.35
N PHE A 182 6.47 21.16 0.87
CA PHE A 182 5.91 20.08 0.06
C PHE A 182 4.86 19.28 0.84
N ASN A 183 5.21 18.82 2.04
CA ASN A 183 4.35 17.99 2.88
C ASN A 183 3.03 18.70 3.26
N GLY A 184 3.12 19.98 3.64
CA GLY A 184 1.97 20.75 4.13
C GLY A 184 1.15 21.47 3.06
N THR A 185 1.65 21.59 1.84
CA THR A 185 0.97 22.34 0.75
C THR A 185 0.64 21.41 -0.41
N GLN A 186 1.65 20.96 -1.16
CA GLN A 186 1.42 20.21 -2.40
C GLN A 186 0.91 18.79 -2.16
N TRP A 187 1.63 18.02 -1.30
CA TRP A 187 1.32 16.61 -1.08
C TRP A 187 -0.05 16.39 -0.44
N VAL A 188 -0.46 17.30 0.43
CA VAL A 188 -1.77 17.21 1.11
C VAL A 188 -2.95 17.25 0.14
N TYR A 189 -2.83 17.88 -1.04
CA TYR A 189 -3.90 17.87 -2.05
C TYR A 189 -4.10 16.47 -2.63
N PHE A 190 -3.01 15.75 -2.94
CA PHE A 190 -3.06 14.36 -3.42
C PHE A 190 -3.59 13.41 -2.34
N GLU A 191 -3.15 13.57 -1.09
CA GLU A 191 -3.68 12.79 0.03
C GLU A 191 -5.18 13.03 0.22
N SER A 192 -5.62 14.28 0.16
CA SER A 192 -7.04 14.64 0.29
C SER A 192 -7.88 14.07 -0.84
N PHE A 193 -7.35 14.06 -2.08
CA PHE A 193 -7.98 13.42 -3.22
C PHE A 193 -8.17 11.91 -2.99
N VAL A 194 -7.11 11.20 -2.63
CA VAL A 194 -7.13 9.76 -2.33
C VAL A 194 -8.12 9.45 -1.21
N GLN A 195 -8.10 10.21 -0.11
CA GLN A 195 -8.98 10.02 1.04
C GLN A 195 -10.45 10.25 0.69
N THR A 196 -10.74 11.27 -0.09
CA THR A 196 -12.10 11.57 -0.54
C THR A 196 -12.63 10.43 -1.41
N LYS A 197 -11.83 9.95 -2.35
CA LYS A 197 -12.20 8.84 -3.24
C LYS A 197 -12.30 7.51 -2.49
N GLY A 198 -11.33 7.20 -1.64
CA GLY A 198 -11.29 5.95 -0.88
C GLY A 198 -12.44 5.79 0.13
N ARG A 199 -12.91 6.90 0.70
CA ARG A 199 -14.05 6.89 1.62
C ARG A 199 -15.41 6.90 0.95
N SER A 200 -15.47 7.16 -0.35
CA SER A 200 -16.72 7.21 -1.10
C SER A 200 -17.14 5.84 -1.61
N GLU A 201 -18.14 5.24 -0.98
CA GLU A 201 -18.74 3.97 -1.43
C GLU A 201 -19.37 4.08 -2.82
N SER A 202 -19.87 5.25 -3.20
CA SER A 202 -20.38 5.48 -4.54
C SER A 202 -19.28 5.49 -5.60
N PHE A 203 -18.06 5.86 -5.20
CA PHE A 203 -16.91 5.89 -6.11
C PHE A 203 -16.25 4.52 -6.27
N ALA A 204 -15.95 3.83 -5.17
CA ALA A 204 -15.22 2.55 -5.20
C ALA A 204 -15.77 1.57 -4.16
N ASP A 205 -15.84 0.29 -4.51
CA ASP A 205 -15.98 -0.79 -3.52
C ASP A 205 -14.65 -0.97 -2.79
N THR A 206 -13.55 -0.94 -3.55
CA THR A 206 -12.19 -0.88 -3.01
C THR A 206 -11.35 0.10 -3.82
N LEU A 207 -10.60 0.95 -3.12
CA LEU A 207 -9.52 1.77 -3.69
C LEU A 207 -8.19 1.26 -3.12
N TYR A 208 -7.38 0.66 -3.98
CA TYR A 208 -6.02 0.26 -3.67
C TYR A 208 -5.08 1.42 -3.92
N VAL A 209 -4.08 1.59 -3.05
CA VAL A 209 -3.18 2.74 -3.04
C VAL A 209 -1.76 2.25 -2.77
N VAL A 210 -0.83 2.64 -3.61
CA VAL A 210 0.61 2.46 -3.39
C VAL A 210 1.26 3.84 -3.44
N LYS A 211 2.12 4.14 -2.47
CA LYS A 211 2.83 5.43 -2.40
C LYS A 211 4.32 5.19 -2.17
N GLY A 212 5.15 6.09 -2.70
CA GLY A 212 6.58 6.05 -2.46
C GLY A 212 7.28 7.33 -2.87
N GLY A 213 8.59 7.32 -2.73
CA GLY A 213 9.49 8.34 -3.21
C GLY A 213 10.68 7.72 -3.93
N THR A 214 11.36 8.47 -4.79
CA THR A 214 12.55 7.99 -5.49
C THR A 214 13.71 7.78 -4.53
N LEU A 215 14.35 6.61 -4.57
CA LEU A 215 15.50 6.30 -3.70
C LEU A 215 16.83 6.56 -4.41
N ASP A 216 16.88 6.46 -5.74
CA ASP A 216 18.08 6.63 -6.56
C ASP A 216 18.14 8.02 -7.21
N ASP A 217 17.00 8.61 -7.61
CA ASP A 217 16.91 10.00 -8.05
C ASP A 217 16.57 10.90 -6.85
N VAL A 218 17.57 11.54 -6.29
CA VAL A 218 17.51 12.25 -5.01
C VAL A 218 17.77 13.74 -5.14
N ARG A 219 17.18 14.52 -4.26
CA ARG A 219 17.52 15.94 -4.09
C ARG A 219 18.89 16.11 -3.43
N GLN A 220 19.11 15.32 -2.39
CA GLN A 220 20.35 15.26 -1.60
C GLN A 220 20.32 14.03 -0.71
N ASN A 221 21.46 13.74 -0.09
CA ASN A 221 21.55 12.79 1.00
C ASN A 221 21.70 13.53 2.33
N ILE A 222 21.10 12.98 3.39
CA ILE A 222 21.20 13.48 4.77
C ILE A 222 21.75 12.40 5.70
N SER A 223 22.37 12.80 6.80
CA SER A 223 22.80 11.85 7.83
C SER A 223 21.69 11.70 8.87
N VAL A 224 21.22 10.48 9.11
CA VAL A 224 20.16 10.15 10.07
C VAL A 224 20.65 9.03 10.97
N ALA A 225 20.79 9.28 12.25
CA ALA A 225 21.29 8.28 13.22
C ALA A 225 22.60 7.57 12.78
N GLY A 226 23.48 8.28 12.05
CA GLY A 226 24.73 7.75 11.53
C GLY A 226 24.65 7.06 10.15
N HIS A 227 23.48 6.96 9.57
CA HIS A 227 23.24 6.41 8.25
C HIS A 227 23.07 7.50 7.18
N THR A 228 23.40 7.17 5.94
CA THR A 228 23.12 8.02 4.78
C THR A 228 21.71 7.71 4.29
N VAL A 229 20.82 8.71 4.34
CA VAL A 229 19.41 8.57 3.94
C VAL A 229 19.11 9.51 2.78
N PRO A 230 18.57 9.04 1.67
CA PRO A 230 18.22 9.88 0.53
C PRO A 230 16.99 10.76 0.84
N VAL A 231 17.00 11.99 0.33
CA VAL A 231 15.82 12.84 0.24
C VAL A 231 15.26 12.69 -1.18
N PRO A 232 14.09 12.09 -1.37
CA PRO A 232 13.54 11.85 -2.69
C PRO A 232 13.41 13.13 -3.53
N ARG A 233 13.70 13.04 -4.83
CA ARG A 233 13.43 14.13 -5.77
C ARG A 233 11.97 14.15 -6.20
N TYR A 234 11.36 12.97 -6.31
CA TYR A 234 9.94 12.84 -6.64
C TYR A 234 9.23 11.95 -5.63
N PHE A 235 7.97 12.27 -5.40
CA PHE A 235 7.01 11.39 -4.73
C PHE A 235 5.94 10.97 -5.73
N TRP A 236 5.39 9.78 -5.53
CA TRP A 236 4.45 9.20 -6.45
C TRP A 236 3.35 8.40 -5.73
N MET A 237 2.24 8.21 -6.43
CA MET A 237 1.17 7.31 -6.02
C MET A 237 0.70 6.49 -7.21
N ALA A 238 0.41 5.20 -6.99
CA ALA A 238 -0.33 4.35 -7.91
C ALA A 238 -1.68 4.00 -7.27
N LEU A 239 -2.75 4.21 -8.00
CA LEU A 239 -4.12 3.99 -7.55
C LEU A 239 -4.80 2.98 -8.46
N LEU A 240 -5.49 1.99 -7.86
CA LEU A 240 -6.38 1.06 -8.57
C LEU A 240 -7.76 1.11 -7.94
N ARG A 241 -8.74 1.54 -8.71
CA ARG A 241 -10.15 1.57 -8.33
C ARG A 241 -10.84 0.31 -8.81
N VAL A 242 -11.58 -0.34 -7.91
CA VAL A 242 -12.51 -1.43 -8.24
C VAL A 242 -13.92 -1.03 -7.86
N LYS A 243 -14.86 -1.11 -8.81
CA LYS A 243 -16.28 -0.88 -8.60
C LYS A 243 -17.11 -1.93 -9.37
N GLY A 244 -17.70 -2.88 -8.65
CA GLY A 244 -18.30 -4.08 -9.26
C GLY A 244 -17.24 -4.86 -10.04
N THR A 245 -17.45 -5.01 -11.33
CA THR A 245 -16.52 -5.65 -12.27
C THR A 245 -15.64 -4.65 -13.03
N ASN A 246 -15.74 -3.36 -12.71
CA ASN A 246 -14.99 -2.32 -13.42
C ASN A 246 -13.71 -1.96 -12.67
N TYR A 247 -12.61 -1.95 -13.39
CA TYR A 247 -11.29 -1.54 -12.94
C TYR A 247 -10.88 -0.24 -13.62
N SER A 248 -10.20 0.64 -12.91
CA SER A 248 -9.52 1.79 -13.49
C SER A 248 -8.33 2.20 -12.64
N ALA A 249 -7.22 2.52 -13.27
CA ALA A 249 -5.99 2.89 -12.60
C ALA A 249 -5.58 4.34 -12.91
N LEU A 250 -4.75 4.91 -12.02
CA LEU A 250 -4.25 6.29 -12.13
C LEU A 250 -2.95 6.42 -11.36
N GLY A 251 -1.92 6.97 -11.98
CA GLY A 251 -0.66 7.33 -11.36
C GLY A 251 -0.54 8.82 -11.08
N PHE A 252 0.25 9.18 -10.08
CA PHE A 252 0.71 10.55 -9.83
C PHE A 252 2.22 10.59 -9.74
N TRP A 253 2.84 11.66 -10.31
CA TRP A 253 4.27 11.92 -10.24
C TRP A 253 4.50 13.39 -9.88
N VAL A 254 5.05 13.66 -8.70
CA VAL A 254 5.12 14.99 -8.11
C VAL A 254 6.55 15.32 -7.70
N GLU A 255 7.11 16.40 -8.23
CA GLU A 255 8.45 16.84 -7.86
C GLU A 255 8.46 17.38 -6.43
N HIS A 256 9.45 16.98 -5.64
CA HIS A 256 9.63 17.42 -4.27
C HIS A 256 10.40 18.76 -4.22
N ARG A 257 9.67 19.88 -4.24
CA ARG A 257 10.19 21.26 -4.20
C ARG A 257 9.79 21.98 -2.92
N ASP A 258 10.44 23.13 -2.64
CA ASP A 258 10.20 23.93 -1.44
C ASP A 258 9.41 25.22 -1.72
N ASN A 259 8.91 25.44 -2.93
CA ASN A 259 8.29 26.67 -3.38
C ASN A 259 6.83 26.51 -3.84
N TYR A 260 6.14 25.52 -3.35
CA TYR A 260 4.71 25.37 -3.56
C TYR A 260 3.93 26.43 -2.77
N THR A 261 2.86 26.94 -3.37
CA THR A 261 1.94 27.88 -2.75
C THR A 261 0.55 27.27 -2.67
N GLU A 262 -0.22 27.69 -1.68
CA GLU A 262 -1.64 27.34 -1.63
C GLU A 262 -2.35 27.85 -2.89
N ILE A 263 -3.26 27.02 -3.41
CA ILE A 263 -4.03 27.30 -4.60
C ILE A 263 -5.53 27.32 -4.28
N PRO A 264 -6.35 28.09 -5.03
CA PRO A 264 -7.80 28.09 -4.89
C PRO A 264 -8.39 26.70 -5.12
N ALA A 265 -9.49 26.38 -4.45
CA ALA A 265 -10.16 25.07 -4.57
C ALA A 265 -10.51 24.70 -6.04
N THR A 266 -10.77 25.72 -6.89
CA THR A 266 -11.07 25.54 -8.32
C THR A 266 -9.85 25.09 -9.15
N GLU A 267 -8.64 25.26 -8.62
CA GLU A 267 -7.39 24.91 -9.30
C GLU A 267 -6.82 23.57 -8.84
N ILE A 268 -7.39 22.97 -7.77
CA ILE A 268 -6.88 21.70 -7.22
C ILE A 268 -7.01 20.55 -8.22
N ASN A 269 -8.19 20.34 -8.82
CA ASN A 269 -8.38 19.27 -9.81
C ASN A 269 -7.54 19.47 -11.07
N PRO A 270 -7.46 20.67 -11.69
CA PRO A 270 -6.52 20.94 -12.77
C PRO A 270 -5.07 20.61 -12.41
N MET A 271 -4.60 20.99 -11.22
CA MET A 271 -3.25 20.71 -10.75
C MET A 271 -3.03 19.20 -10.57
N ILE A 272 -3.98 18.48 -9.96
CA ILE A 272 -3.90 17.03 -9.82
C ILE A 272 -3.83 16.36 -11.20
N LEU A 273 -4.64 16.80 -12.16
CA LEU A 273 -4.63 16.28 -13.52
C LEU A 273 -3.29 16.50 -14.23
N GLU A 274 -2.66 17.65 -14.03
CA GLU A 274 -1.33 17.96 -14.58
C GLU A 274 -0.25 16.97 -14.14
N HIS A 275 -0.38 16.42 -12.92
CA HIS A 275 0.56 15.45 -12.34
C HIS A 275 0.12 14.00 -12.54
N SER A 276 -0.97 13.79 -13.30
CA SER A 276 -1.54 12.45 -13.53
C SER A 276 -0.89 11.78 -14.74
N LEU A 277 -0.70 10.45 -14.63
CA LEU A 277 -0.14 9.63 -15.70
C LEU A 277 -0.73 8.20 -15.64
N SER A 278 -0.48 7.40 -16.68
CA SER A 278 -0.84 5.99 -16.67
C SER A 278 0.07 5.18 -15.73
N ILE A 279 -0.36 4.00 -15.34
CA ILE A 279 0.49 3.10 -14.52
C ILE A 279 1.72 2.67 -15.32
N ASP A 280 1.61 2.30 -16.59
CA ASP A 280 2.77 1.97 -17.46
C ASP A 280 3.83 3.08 -17.47
N GLN A 281 3.38 4.35 -17.49
CA GLN A 281 4.31 5.49 -17.42
C GLN A 281 4.96 5.57 -16.03
N LEU A 282 4.19 5.34 -14.96
CA LEU A 282 4.71 5.37 -13.59
C LEU A 282 5.70 4.21 -13.37
N GLU A 283 5.45 3.03 -13.90
CA GLU A 283 6.35 1.87 -13.88
C GLU A 283 7.67 2.17 -14.57
N THR A 284 7.60 2.83 -15.74
CA THR A 284 8.80 3.28 -16.45
C THR A 284 9.64 4.24 -15.60
N LEU A 285 9.01 5.13 -14.82
CA LEU A 285 9.70 6.11 -13.98
C LEU A 285 10.24 5.52 -12.69
N THR A 286 9.55 4.53 -12.10
CA THR A 286 9.90 3.96 -10.79
C THR A 286 10.68 2.65 -10.87
N GLY A 287 10.55 1.92 -11.98
CA GLY A 287 11.06 0.54 -12.12
C GLY A 287 10.32 -0.45 -11.22
N ILE A 288 9.10 -0.13 -10.78
CA ILE A 288 8.24 -0.98 -9.94
C ILE A 288 7.08 -1.47 -10.81
N ASN A 289 6.84 -2.78 -10.84
CA ASN A 289 5.62 -3.34 -11.44
C ASN A 289 4.50 -3.23 -10.40
N PHE A 290 3.46 -2.45 -10.73
CA PHE A 290 2.28 -2.24 -9.88
C PHE A 290 1.18 -3.23 -10.25
N PHE A 291 0.37 -3.61 -9.27
CA PHE A 291 -0.82 -4.46 -9.43
C PHE A 291 -0.61 -5.81 -10.16
N PRO A 292 0.56 -6.49 -10.02
CA PRO A 292 0.88 -7.73 -10.74
C PRO A 292 -0.06 -8.90 -10.42
N ASN A 293 -0.95 -8.72 -9.45
CA ASN A 293 -1.95 -9.72 -9.06
C ASN A 293 -3.31 -9.54 -9.77
N LEU A 294 -3.40 -8.58 -10.69
CA LEU A 294 -4.52 -8.51 -11.62
C LEU A 294 -4.41 -9.64 -12.67
N PRO A 295 -5.55 -10.12 -13.23
CA PRO A 295 -5.47 -10.93 -14.45
C PRO A 295 -4.77 -10.15 -15.58
N ASP A 296 -3.86 -10.79 -16.31
CA ASP A 296 -2.97 -10.17 -17.31
C ASP A 296 -3.69 -9.27 -18.33
N ASP A 297 -4.92 -9.63 -18.75
CA ASP A 297 -5.70 -8.86 -19.69
C ASP A 297 -6.31 -7.60 -19.06
N VAL A 298 -6.68 -7.67 -17.79
CA VAL A 298 -7.15 -6.52 -17.00
C VAL A 298 -6.00 -5.58 -16.69
N GLU A 299 -4.87 -6.10 -16.16
CA GLU A 299 -3.65 -5.37 -15.85
C GLU A 299 -3.23 -4.54 -17.07
N ARG A 300 -2.95 -5.18 -18.19
CA ARG A 300 -2.54 -4.53 -19.45
C ARG A 300 -3.50 -3.42 -19.90
N THR A 301 -4.81 -3.61 -19.67
CA THR A 301 -5.82 -2.64 -20.13
C THR A 301 -5.88 -1.41 -19.23
N VAL A 302 -5.86 -1.63 -17.89
CA VAL A 302 -6.04 -0.53 -16.93
C VAL A 302 -4.78 0.28 -16.72
N GLU A 303 -3.62 -0.29 -16.97
CA GLU A 303 -2.32 0.35 -16.79
C GLU A 303 -1.88 1.19 -17.98
N ALA A 304 -2.31 0.82 -19.19
CA ALA A 304 -1.93 1.52 -20.42
C ALA A 304 -2.44 2.96 -20.50
N SER A 305 -3.55 3.29 -19.82
CA SER A 305 -4.15 4.63 -19.89
C SER A 305 -5.07 4.90 -18.71
N PHE A 306 -5.38 6.17 -18.46
CA PHE A 306 -6.40 6.58 -17.50
C PHE A 306 -7.44 7.51 -18.11
N SER A 307 -8.62 7.57 -17.51
CA SER A 307 -9.68 8.51 -17.86
C SER A 307 -9.86 9.54 -16.74
N ALA A 308 -9.51 10.81 -16.99
CA ALA A 308 -9.68 11.89 -16.02
C ALA A 308 -11.14 11.96 -15.50
N ALA A 309 -12.12 11.83 -16.39
CA ALA A 309 -13.54 11.85 -16.03
C ALA A 309 -13.93 10.68 -15.09
N ALA A 310 -13.34 9.50 -15.25
CA ALA A 310 -13.60 8.36 -14.36
C ALA A 310 -13.12 8.61 -12.93
N TRP A 311 -12.15 9.51 -12.75
CA TRP A 311 -11.60 9.94 -11.47
C TRP A 311 -12.18 11.27 -10.97
N GLY A 312 -13.02 11.95 -11.78
CA GLY A 312 -13.64 13.23 -11.45
C GLY A 312 -12.63 14.39 -11.45
N LEU A 313 -11.68 14.31 -12.39
CA LEU A 313 -10.68 15.30 -12.71
C LEU A 313 -11.04 16.04 -14.00
#